data_24e680203014ef479a749c88d13176dd
#
_entry.id   24e680203014ef479a749c88d13176dd
#
_cell.length_a   1.000
_cell.length_b   1.000
_cell.length_c   1.000
_cell.angle_alpha   90.00
_cell.angle_beta   90.00
_cell.angle_gamma   90.00
#
_symmetry.space_group_name_H-M   'P 1'
#
loop_
_entity.id
_entity.type
_entity.pdbx_description
1 polymer ?
#
loop_
_entity_poly.entity_id
_entity_poly.type
_entity_poly.pdbx_seq_one_letter_code
_entity_poly.pdbx_strand_id
1 'polypeptide(L)'
;NLRVGAKAKALIEYACASFKAGWHLPAPSLLIGAGHATHLPMLAARRRFGGRVIVLMKPSMPLSCFDLCIVPEHDRPKDRANVIKTKGVLNTIRASEPQESGKGLILLGGESKHYRWDSDYIFEQLLVLLNEHRQMDWTLTSSRRTPDRMIDLLKSKRFENLSFVPHTATPKGWVAERMFESSEIWVTPDSVSMLYVAMTSIYRVGVFGLDSKDNDSRVAAEV
;
A
#
# COMPACT_ATOMS: atom_id res chain seq x y z
N ASN A 1 -4.36 19.19 27.88
CA ASN A 1 -4.76 20.42 27.17
C ASN A 1 -3.94 20.58 25.90
N LEU A 2 -4.43 20.06 24.79
CA LEU A 2 -3.81 20.20 23.46
C LEU A 2 -4.05 21.62 22.95
N ARG A 3 -3.00 22.40 22.80
CA ARG A 3 -3.05 23.66 22.06
C ARG A 3 -3.11 23.36 20.55
N VAL A 4 -4.32 23.17 20.06
CA VAL A 4 -4.59 23.11 18.62
C VAL A 4 -4.65 24.55 18.11
N GLY A 5 -3.90 24.90 17.07
CA GLY A 5 -3.90 26.25 16.50
C GLY A 5 -5.30 26.67 16.04
N ALA A 6 -5.60 27.97 16.05
CA ALA A 6 -6.93 28.52 15.79
C ALA A 6 -7.56 28.02 14.46
N LYS A 7 -6.78 27.89 13.39
CA LYS A 7 -7.25 27.37 12.09
C LYS A 7 -7.69 25.90 12.16
N ALA A 8 -6.94 25.06 12.88
CA ALA A 8 -7.31 23.65 13.04
C ALA A 8 -8.54 23.51 13.94
N LYS A 9 -8.72 24.40 14.92
CA LYS A 9 -9.92 24.43 15.78
C LYS A 9 -11.18 24.78 14.98
N ALA A 10 -11.12 25.78 14.10
CA ALA A 10 -12.21 26.16 13.21
C ALA A 10 -12.60 25.04 12.24
N LEU A 11 -11.60 24.32 11.66
CA LEU A 11 -11.85 23.17 10.77
C LEU A 11 -12.49 21.98 11.51
N ILE A 12 -12.08 21.72 12.75
CA ILE A 12 -12.70 20.70 13.60
C ILE A 12 -14.14 21.07 13.93
N GLU A 13 -14.43 22.32 14.24
CA GLU A 13 -15.78 22.82 14.51
C GLU A 13 -16.68 22.73 13.26
N TYR A 14 -16.16 23.06 12.07
CA TYR A 14 -16.87 22.89 10.81
C TYR A 14 -17.18 21.41 10.53
N ALA A 15 -16.19 20.52 10.68
CA ALA A 15 -16.40 19.08 10.53
C ALA A 15 -17.37 18.52 11.57
N CYS A 16 -17.35 19.01 12.81
CA CYS A 16 -18.35 18.65 13.84
C CYS A 16 -19.78 19.06 13.45
N ALA A 17 -19.94 20.22 12.78
CA ALA A 17 -21.25 20.66 12.29
C ALA A 17 -21.80 19.74 11.20
N SER A 18 -20.95 19.20 10.34
CA SER A 18 -21.33 18.27 9.28
C SER A 18 -21.84 16.91 9.79
N PHE A 19 -21.48 16.51 11.02
CA PHE A 19 -22.00 15.29 11.66
C PHE A 19 -23.38 15.45 12.33
N LYS A 20 -24.00 16.64 12.29
CA LYS A 20 -25.27 16.90 13.00
C LYS A 20 -26.48 16.20 12.39
N ALA A 21 -26.44 15.87 11.12
CA ALA A 21 -27.59 15.29 10.41
C ALA A 21 -27.34 13.78 10.17
N GLY A 22 -27.78 12.91 11.07
CA GLY A 22 -27.89 11.48 10.76
C GLY A 22 -27.00 10.50 11.53
N TRP A 23 -26.30 10.91 12.58
CA TRP A 23 -25.58 9.96 13.42
C TRP A 23 -26.53 9.27 14.40
N HIS A 24 -27.00 8.07 14.03
CA HIS A 24 -27.86 7.22 14.87
C HIS A 24 -27.07 6.08 15.56
N LEU A 25 -25.75 6.09 15.45
CA LEU A 25 -24.91 5.07 16.07
C LEU A 25 -24.59 5.44 17.53
N PRO A 26 -24.35 4.45 18.40
CA PRO A 26 -23.90 4.69 19.76
C PRO A 26 -22.54 5.41 19.77
N ALA A 27 -22.23 6.08 20.89
CA ALA A 27 -20.94 6.77 21.04
C ALA A 27 -19.78 5.78 20.83
N PRO A 28 -18.81 6.09 19.93
CA PRO A 28 -17.72 5.17 19.61
C PRO A 28 -16.72 5.09 20.78
N SER A 29 -16.30 3.88 21.13
CA SER A 29 -15.17 3.68 22.04
C SER A 29 -13.83 3.93 21.34
N LEU A 30 -13.75 3.61 20.05
CA LEU A 30 -12.56 3.76 19.20
C LEU A 30 -12.93 4.41 17.88
N LEU A 31 -12.04 5.28 17.41
CA LEU A 31 -12.07 5.92 16.10
C LEU A 31 -10.77 5.55 15.40
N ILE A 32 -10.83 4.72 14.36
CA ILE A 32 -9.65 4.22 13.64
C ILE A 32 -9.69 4.78 12.23
N GLY A 33 -8.57 5.31 11.75
CA GLY A 33 -8.45 5.82 10.38
C GLY A 33 -7.05 5.75 9.82
N ALA A 34 -6.98 5.70 8.49
CA ALA A 34 -5.75 5.68 7.73
C ALA A 34 -5.74 6.82 6.70
N GLY A 35 -4.57 7.46 6.54
CA GLY A 35 -4.37 8.53 5.58
C GLY A 35 -4.83 9.91 6.07
N HIS A 36 -4.21 10.95 5.51
CA HIS A 36 -4.34 12.33 5.98
C HIS A 36 -5.78 12.89 5.95
N ALA A 37 -6.60 12.44 5.01
CA ALA A 37 -7.98 12.89 4.88
C ALA A 37 -8.87 12.48 6.06
N THR A 38 -8.48 11.45 6.84
CA THR A 38 -9.26 10.96 7.99
C THR A 38 -8.96 11.71 9.28
N HIS A 39 -7.85 12.44 9.38
CA HIS A 39 -7.39 13.03 10.64
C HIS A 39 -8.38 14.03 11.23
N LEU A 40 -8.77 15.05 10.46
CA LEU A 40 -9.71 16.06 10.94
C LEU A 40 -11.10 15.48 11.24
N PRO A 41 -11.72 14.65 10.38
CA PRO A 41 -12.96 13.98 10.70
C PRO A 41 -12.91 13.16 12.00
N MET A 42 -11.84 12.39 12.24
CA MET A 42 -11.68 11.61 13.48
C MET A 42 -11.58 12.50 14.72
N LEU A 43 -10.81 13.59 14.67
CA LEU A 43 -10.68 14.53 15.78
C LEU A 43 -11.97 15.27 16.05
N ALA A 44 -12.74 15.60 15.00
CA ALA A 44 -14.06 16.18 15.12
C ALA A 44 -15.06 15.19 15.75
N ALA A 45 -15.06 13.94 15.29
CA ALA A 45 -15.89 12.89 15.86
C ALA A 45 -15.55 12.64 17.33
N ARG A 46 -14.26 12.56 17.71
CA ARG A 46 -13.84 12.47 19.11
C ARG A 46 -14.38 13.63 19.96
N ARG A 47 -14.28 14.86 19.45
CA ARG A 47 -14.79 16.04 20.17
C ARG A 47 -16.29 15.99 20.38
N ARG A 48 -17.05 15.43 19.44
CA ARG A 48 -18.51 15.38 19.47
C ARG A 48 -19.07 14.20 20.25
N PHE A 49 -18.45 13.02 20.10
CA PHE A 49 -19.00 11.75 20.56
C PHE A 49 -18.10 11.05 21.59
N GLY A 50 -16.89 11.55 21.82
CA GLY A 50 -15.89 10.88 22.66
C GLY A 50 -15.13 9.79 21.91
N GLY A 51 -14.54 8.85 22.65
CA GLY A 51 -13.74 7.76 22.14
C GLY A 51 -12.25 8.08 21.99
N ARG A 52 -11.42 7.03 21.78
CA ARG A 52 -9.99 7.14 21.54
C ARG A 52 -9.72 7.15 20.05
N VAL A 53 -8.75 7.94 19.60
CA VAL A 53 -8.38 8.07 18.20
C VAL A 53 -7.08 7.32 17.91
N ILE A 54 -7.17 6.32 17.04
CA ILE A 54 -6.04 5.54 16.55
C ILE A 54 -5.81 5.89 15.09
N VAL A 55 -4.61 6.33 14.75
CA VAL A 55 -4.23 6.60 13.36
C VAL A 55 -3.26 5.54 12.86
N LEU A 56 -3.55 5.04 11.66
CA LEU A 56 -2.68 4.12 10.93
C LEU A 56 -1.89 4.93 9.91
N MET A 57 -0.60 4.64 9.77
CA MET A 57 0.40 5.39 9.00
C MET A 57 0.79 6.70 9.68
N LYS A 58 1.90 7.30 9.20
CA LYS A 58 2.39 8.56 9.76
C LYS A 58 1.40 9.70 9.51
N PRO A 59 0.89 10.33 10.59
CA PRO A 59 -0.04 11.43 10.41
C PRO A 59 0.67 12.71 9.93
N SER A 60 -0.05 13.51 9.15
CA SER A 60 0.38 14.86 8.75
C SER A 60 0.18 15.89 9.87
N MET A 61 -0.48 15.50 10.96
CA MET A 61 -0.71 16.33 12.15
C MET A 61 0.22 15.91 13.30
N PRO A 62 0.43 16.74 14.33
CA PRO A 62 1.23 16.36 15.48
C PRO A 62 0.77 15.06 16.13
N LEU A 63 1.72 14.16 16.41
CA LEU A 63 1.45 12.84 17.02
C LEU A 63 0.63 12.94 18.34
N SER A 64 0.78 14.04 19.07
CA SER A 64 0.05 14.32 20.31
C SER A 64 -1.46 14.57 20.11
N CYS A 65 -1.92 14.72 18.88
CA CYS A 65 -3.36 14.84 18.56
C CYS A 65 -4.09 13.50 18.64
N PHE A 66 -3.36 12.38 18.67
CA PHE A 66 -3.91 11.04 18.62
C PHE A 66 -3.57 10.26 19.87
N ASP A 67 -4.45 9.37 20.30
CA ASP A 67 -4.23 8.52 21.46
C ASP A 67 -3.22 7.41 21.15
N LEU A 68 -3.22 6.93 19.89
CA LEU A 68 -2.25 5.95 19.38
C LEU A 68 -1.97 6.20 17.90
N CYS A 69 -0.69 6.11 17.53
CA CYS A 69 -0.22 6.15 16.15
C CYS A 69 0.51 4.84 15.85
N ILE A 70 0.06 4.08 14.86
CA ILE A 70 0.73 2.89 14.35
C ILE A 70 1.42 3.26 13.05
N VAL A 71 2.75 3.39 13.09
CA VAL A 71 3.53 4.02 12.02
C VAL A 71 4.63 3.08 11.54
N PRO A 72 4.74 2.82 10.24
CA PRO A 72 5.85 2.04 9.68
C PRO A 72 7.21 2.69 9.95
N GLU A 73 8.24 1.86 10.18
CA GLU A 73 9.61 2.33 10.47
C GLU A 73 10.22 3.17 9.35
N HIS A 74 9.90 2.85 8.08
CA HIS A 74 10.39 3.62 6.93
C HIS A 74 9.89 5.09 6.91
N ASP A 75 8.79 5.39 7.61
CA ASP A 75 8.32 6.77 7.83
C ASP A 75 9.11 7.51 8.90
N ARG A 76 10.10 6.84 9.55
CA ARG A 76 10.97 7.39 10.60
C ARG A 76 10.17 8.14 11.68
N PRO A 77 9.22 7.49 12.37
CA PRO A 77 8.49 8.15 13.43
C PRO A 77 9.39 8.43 14.64
N LYS A 78 9.12 9.55 15.31
CA LYS A 78 9.79 9.87 16.59
C LYS A 78 9.31 8.90 17.67
N ASP A 79 10.21 8.49 18.56
CA ASP A 79 9.87 7.69 19.72
C ASP A 79 8.97 8.48 20.67
N ARG A 80 7.80 7.97 20.95
CA ARG A 80 6.82 8.52 21.87
C ARG A 80 5.98 7.39 22.48
N ALA A 81 5.46 7.62 23.69
CA ALA A 81 4.63 6.63 24.37
C ALA A 81 3.34 6.25 23.61
N ASN A 82 2.86 7.13 22.72
CA ASN A 82 1.67 6.89 21.91
C ASN A 82 2.02 6.47 20.46
N VAL A 83 3.22 5.95 20.21
CA VAL A 83 3.65 5.48 18.88
C VAL A 83 4.09 4.04 18.96
N ILE A 84 3.47 3.20 18.13
CA ILE A 84 3.92 1.84 17.83
C ILE A 84 4.54 1.86 16.45
N LYS A 85 5.80 1.41 16.37
CA LYS A 85 6.49 1.23 15.08
C LYS A 85 6.20 -0.17 14.53
N THR A 86 5.93 -0.26 13.23
CA THR A 86 5.76 -1.53 12.53
C THR A 86 6.84 -1.70 11.47
N LYS A 87 7.31 -2.93 11.24
CA LYS A 87 8.32 -3.21 10.20
C LYS A 87 7.81 -2.91 8.79
N GLY A 88 6.50 -2.94 8.58
CA GLY A 88 5.87 -2.66 7.30
C GLY A 88 4.51 -1.99 7.45
N VAL A 89 3.86 -1.75 6.32
CA VAL A 89 2.50 -1.20 6.26
C VAL A 89 1.51 -2.26 6.71
N LEU A 90 0.58 -1.88 7.59
CA LEU A 90 -0.52 -2.76 7.99
C LEU A 90 -1.37 -3.12 6.77
N ASN A 91 -1.61 -4.41 6.60
CA ASN A 91 -2.45 -4.95 5.54
C ASN A 91 -3.31 -6.11 6.08
N THR A 92 -4.24 -6.60 5.26
CA THR A 92 -5.16 -7.69 5.62
C THR A 92 -4.65 -9.06 5.16
N ILE A 93 -3.50 -9.11 4.51
CA ILE A 93 -2.89 -10.36 4.05
C ILE A 93 -2.32 -11.09 5.27
N ARG A 94 -2.59 -12.37 5.37
CA ARG A 94 -1.98 -13.26 6.35
C ARG A 94 -0.87 -14.05 5.67
N ALA A 95 0.23 -14.25 6.37
CA ALA A 95 1.25 -15.18 5.94
C ALA A 95 0.58 -16.56 5.73
N SER A 96 0.81 -17.14 4.56
CA SER A 96 0.38 -18.51 4.26
C SER A 96 1.57 -19.46 4.36
N GLU A 97 1.29 -20.73 4.57
CA GLU A 97 2.30 -21.78 4.41
C GLU A 97 2.81 -21.79 2.96
N PRO A 98 4.09 -22.07 2.70
CA PRO A 98 4.64 -22.14 1.36
C PRO A 98 3.83 -23.16 0.53
N GLN A 99 3.27 -22.72 -0.57
CA GLN A 99 2.61 -23.62 -1.52
C GLN A 99 3.58 -23.90 -2.68
N GLU A 100 3.88 -25.16 -2.90
CA GLU A 100 4.54 -25.61 -4.13
C GLU A 100 3.50 -25.72 -5.27
N SER A 101 2.92 -24.58 -5.64
CA SER A 101 1.79 -24.58 -6.58
C SER A 101 2.21 -24.50 -8.04
N GLY A 102 3.49 -24.25 -8.32
CA GLY A 102 3.95 -23.91 -9.68
C GLY A 102 3.33 -22.64 -10.26
N LYS A 103 2.65 -21.83 -9.44
CA LYS A 103 2.02 -20.57 -9.84
C LYS A 103 2.82 -19.39 -9.35
N GLY A 104 2.97 -18.37 -10.19
CA GLY A 104 3.61 -17.11 -9.86
C GLY A 104 2.68 -15.91 -10.08
N LEU A 105 2.90 -14.85 -9.31
CA LEU A 105 2.17 -13.60 -9.45
C LEU A 105 3.13 -12.44 -9.72
N ILE A 106 2.83 -11.62 -10.72
CA ILE A 106 3.59 -10.42 -11.04
C ILE A 106 2.71 -9.21 -10.85
N LEU A 107 3.16 -8.28 -10.01
CA LEU A 107 2.44 -7.04 -9.71
C LEU A 107 3.22 -5.86 -10.29
N LEU A 108 2.69 -5.25 -11.35
CA LEU A 108 3.27 -4.06 -11.93
C LEU A 108 2.65 -2.80 -11.31
N GLY A 109 3.49 -1.96 -10.76
CA GLY A 109 3.13 -0.62 -10.35
C GLY A 109 3.06 0.34 -11.54
N GLY A 110 3.84 1.40 -11.50
CA GLY A 110 3.90 2.40 -12.55
C GLY A 110 4.68 3.64 -12.14
N GLU A 111 4.49 4.72 -12.86
CA GLU A 111 5.17 5.98 -12.59
C GLU A 111 5.05 6.40 -11.12
N SER A 112 6.15 6.81 -10.53
CA SER A 112 6.21 7.24 -9.14
C SER A 112 7.14 8.45 -8.96
N LYS A 113 7.11 9.05 -7.77
CA LYS A 113 8.03 10.14 -7.41
C LYS A 113 9.45 9.63 -7.14
N HIS A 114 9.60 8.35 -6.82
CA HIS A 114 10.83 7.78 -6.28
C HIS A 114 11.64 7.02 -7.33
N TYR A 115 10.99 6.45 -8.33
CA TYR A 115 11.63 5.65 -9.37
C TYR A 115 11.36 6.20 -10.77
N ARG A 116 12.33 6.04 -11.66
CA ARG A 116 12.15 6.25 -13.09
C ARG A 116 11.51 5.00 -13.67
N TRP A 117 10.32 5.16 -14.23
CA TRP A 117 9.69 4.05 -14.92
C TRP A 117 10.27 3.91 -16.32
N ASP A 118 10.72 2.73 -16.66
CA ASP A 118 11.15 2.35 -18.01
C ASP A 118 10.41 1.06 -18.40
N SER A 119 9.43 1.20 -19.30
CA SER A 119 8.59 0.09 -19.72
C SER A 119 9.36 -0.98 -20.50
N ASP A 120 10.29 -0.57 -21.36
CA ASP A 120 11.07 -1.48 -22.18
C ASP A 120 12.06 -2.27 -21.30
N TYR A 121 12.73 -1.62 -20.36
CA TYR A 121 13.62 -2.27 -19.41
C TYR A 121 12.91 -3.27 -18.48
N ILE A 122 11.73 -2.90 -17.95
CA ILE A 122 10.92 -3.84 -17.15
C ILE A 122 10.45 -5.02 -18.01
N PHE A 123 10.08 -4.76 -19.25
CA PHE A 123 9.63 -5.80 -20.16
C PHE A 123 10.76 -6.79 -20.49
N GLU A 124 11.99 -6.31 -20.67
CA GLU A 124 13.16 -7.18 -20.85
C GLU A 124 13.39 -8.08 -19.62
N GLN A 125 13.35 -7.53 -18.42
CA GLN A 125 13.46 -8.31 -17.17
C GLN A 125 12.32 -9.33 -17.05
N LEU A 126 11.11 -8.97 -17.45
CA LEU A 126 9.98 -9.90 -17.49
C LEU A 126 10.25 -11.07 -18.42
N LEU A 127 10.80 -10.81 -19.62
CA LEU A 127 11.14 -11.88 -20.56
C LEU A 127 12.21 -12.82 -20.00
N VAL A 128 13.20 -12.30 -19.31
CA VAL A 128 14.22 -13.11 -18.62
C VAL A 128 13.57 -13.99 -17.56
N LEU A 129 12.74 -13.41 -16.68
CA LEU A 129 12.02 -14.15 -15.64
C LEU A 129 11.20 -15.30 -16.22
N LEU A 130 10.39 -15.03 -17.23
CA LEU A 130 9.54 -16.04 -17.86
C LEU A 130 10.35 -17.17 -18.51
N ASN A 131 11.52 -16.86 -19.07
CA ASN A 131 12.39 -17.84 -19.69
C ASN A 131 13.13 -18.70 -18.65
N GLU A 132 13.54 -18.12 -17.53
CA GLU A 132 14.21 -18.86 -16.43
C GLU A 132 13.24 -19.76 -15.67
N HIS A 133 11.98 -19.36 -15.54
CA HIS A 133 10.93 -20.06 -14.78
C HIS A 133 9.85 -20.65 -15.72
N ARG A 134 10.24 -21.36 -16.79
CA ARG A 134 9.31 -21.90 -17.80
C ARG A 134 8.27 -22.86 -17.25
N GLN A 135 8.58 -23.52 -16.13
CA GLN A 135 7.69 -24.49 -15.47
C GLN A 135 6.61 -23.83 -14.60
N MET A 136 6.68 -22.51 -14.44
CA MET A 136 5.70 -21.77 -13.64
C MET A 136 4.64 -21.12 -14.52
N ASP A 137 3.41 -21.16 -14.05
CA ASP A 137 2.28 -20.42 -14.64
C ASP A 137 2.16 -19.04 -13.98
N TRP A 138 2.58 -18.04 -14.70
CA TRP A 138 2.58 -16.66 -14.21
C TRP A 138 1.25 -15.94 -14.48
N THR A 139 0.76 -15.24 -13.49
CA THR A 139 -0.32 -14.26 -13.64
C THR A 139 0.25 -12.86 -13.40
N LEU A 140 0.08 -11.95 -14.37
CA LEU A 140 0.55 -10.59 -14.25
C LEU A 140 -0.64 -9.63 -14.20
N THR A 141 -0.64 -8.71 -13.23
CA THR A 141 -1.61 -7.61 -13.21
C THR A 141 -0.93 -6.25 -13.20
N SER A 142 -1.57 -5.30 -13.85
CA SER A 142 -1.14 -3.89 -13.88
C SER A 142 -1.74 -3.10 -12.73
N SER A 143 -1.30 -1.86 -12.57
CA SER A 143 -1.91 -0.86 -11.70
C SER A 143 -2.53 0.29 -12.51
N ARG A 144 -3.24 1.19 -11.85
CA ARG A 144 -3.76 2.44 -12.47
C ARG A 144 -2.64 3.38 -12.94
N ARG A 145 -1.41 3.17 -12.46
CA ARG A 145 -0.23 4.00 -12.79
C ARG A 145 0.65 3.35 -13.86
N THR A 146 0.34 2.13 -14.26
CA THR A 146 1.12 1.43 -15.29
C THR A 146 0.93 2.15 -16.62
N PRO A 147 2.02 2.62 -17.28
CA PRO A 147 1.92 3.34 -18.54
C PRO A 147 1.37 2.48 -19.68
N ASP A 148 0.70 3.13 -20.63
CA ASP A 148 0.12 2.47 -21.82
C ASP A 148 1.18 1.71 -22.62
N ARG A 149 2.40 2.25 -22.73
CA ARG A 149 3.53 1.58 -23.37
C ARG A 149 3.76 0.15 -22.84
N MET A 150 3.71 -0.03 -21.49
CA MET A 150 3.85 -1.35 -20.88
C MET A 150 2.68 -2.26 -21.21
N ILE A 151 1.47 -1.71 -21.22
CA ILE A 151 0.25 -2.46 -21.58
C ILE A 151 0.31 -2.93 -23.03
N ASP A 152 0.79 -2.07 -23.94
CA ASP A 152 0.96 -2.40 -25.36
C ASP A 152 2.01 -3.49 -25.56
N LEU A 153 3.13 -3.42 -24.87
CA LEU A 153 4.16 -4.46 -24.88
C LEU A 153 3.60 -5.82 -24.43
N LEU A 154 2.83 -5.83 -23.34
CA LEU A 154 2.21 -7.07 -22.83
C LEU A 154 1.19 -7.66 -23.79
N LYS A 155 0.46 -6.83 -24.56
CA LYS A 155 -0.52 -7.26 -25.55
C LYS A 155 0.09 -7.62 -26.90
N SER A 156 1.26 -7.07 -27.21
CA SER A 156 1.92 -7.28 -28.53
C SER A 156 2.44 -8.70 -28.74
N LYS A 157 2.61 -9.46 -27.66
CA LYS A 157 3.21 -10.80 -27.67
C LYS A 157 2.31 -11.80 -26.96
N ARG A 158 2.22 -12.99 -27.51
CA ARG A 158 1.59 -14.13 -26.83
C ARG A 158 2.65 -14.89 -26.04
N PHE A 159 2.37 -15.12 -24.80
CA PHE A 159 3.24 -15.87 -23.88
C PHE A 159 2.63 -17.24 -23.61
N GLU A 160 3.47 -18.26 -23.48
CA GLU A 160 3.05 -19.64 -23.20
C GLU A 160 2.71 -19.81 -21.71
N ASN A 161 3.50 -19.16 -20.83
CA ASN A 161 3.41 -19.30 -19.37
C ASN A 161 3.05 -17.99 -18.64
N LEU A 162 2.43 -17.02 -19.34
CA LEU A 162 1.99 -15.76 -18.73
C LEU A 162 0.55 -15.41 -19.11
N SER A 163 -0.27 -15.18 -18.12
CA SER A 163 -1.62 -14.62 -18.25
C SER A 163 -1.65 -13.17 -17.78
N PHE A 164 -1.94 -12.24 -18.70
CA PHE A 164 -2.08 -10.82 -18.34
C PHE A 164 -3.53 -10.48 -17.99
N VAL A 165 -3.75 -9.98 -16.78
CA VAL A 165 -5.04 -9.50 -16.26
C VAL A 165 -4.91 -8.02 -15.93
N PRO A 166 -5.49 -7.08 -16.72
CA PRO A 166 -5.39 -5.66 -16.44
C PRO A 166 -6.11 -5.30 -15.13
N HIS A 167 -5.63 -4.28 -14.43
CA HIS A 167 -6.20 -3.84 -13.15
C HIS A 167 -7.71 -3.54 -13.21
N THR A 168 -8.23 -3.16 -14.37
CA THR A 168 -9.67 -2.91 -14.61
C THR A 168 -10.51 -4.17 -14.59
N ALA A 169 -9.90 -5.34 -14.76
CA ALA A 169 -10.55 -6.64 -14.74
C ALA A 169 -10.36 -7.38 -13.38
N THR A 170 -9.67 -6.76 -12.41
CA THR A 170 -9.45 -7.35 -11.09
C THR A 170 -10.53 -6.88 -10.11
N PRO A 171 -11.42 -7.75 -9.61
CA PRO A 171 -12.40 -7.41 -8.59
C PRO A 171 -11.72 -7.18 -7.24
N LYS A 172 -12.46 -6.61 -6.28
CA LYS A 172 -11.97 -6.42 -4.91
C LYS A 172 -11.59 -7.77 -4.29
N GLY A 173 -10.38 -7.86 -3.74
CA GLY A 173 -9.86 -9.08 -3.12
C GLY A 173 -9.05 -9.98 -4.06
N TRP A 174 -9.16 -9.80 -5.38
CA TRP A 174 -8.53 -10.66 -6.38
C TRP A 174 -7.00 -10.79 -6.19
N VAL A 175 -6.31 -9.69 -5.92
CA VAL A 175 -4.85 -9.72 -5.69
C VAL A 175 -4.51 -10.56 -4.47
N ALA A 176 -5.27 -10.44 -3.37
CA ALA A 176 -5.05 -11.22 -2.16
C ALA A 176 -5.26 -12.72 -2.40
N GLU A 177 -6.27 -13.09 -3.17
CA GLU A 177 -6.53 -14.48 -3.56
C GLU A 177 -5.39 -15.05 -4.42
N ARG A 178 -4.94 -14.29 -5.43
CA ARG A 178 -3.80 -14.71 -6.27
C ARG A 178 -2.50 -14.82 -5.48
N MET A 179 -2.23 -13.89 -4.55
CA MET A 179 -1.09 -14.00 -3.65
C MET A 179 -1.13 -15.29 -2.83
N PHE A 180 -2.29 -15.64 -2.30
CA PHE A 180 -2.47 -16.86 -1.51
C PHE A 180 -2.21 -18.13 -2.34
N GLU A 181 -2.53 -18.13 -3.63
CA GLU A 181 -2.34 -19.29 -4.52
C GLU A 181 -0.94 -19.40 -5.11
N SER A 182 -0.11 -18.37 -4.97
CA SER A 182 1.20 -18.28 -5.62
C SER A 182 2.31 -18.78 -4.70
N SER A 183 3.31 -19.43 -5.26
CA SER A 183 4.54 -19.82 -4.58
C SER A 183 5.64 -18.77 -4.72
N GLU A 184 5.49 -17.85 -5.67
CA GLU A 184 6.45 -16.79 -5.93
C GLU A 184 5.73 -15.52 -6.41
N ILE A 185 6.15 -14.35 -5.90
CA ILE A 185 5.60 -13.05 -6.30
C ILE A 185 6.73 -12.13 -6.75
N TRP A 186 6.54 -11.49 -7.88
CA TRP A 186 7.42 -10.42 -8.35
C TRP A 186 6.70 -9.09 -8.35
N VAL A 187 7.40 -8.04 -7.88
CA VAL A 187 6.83 -6.70 -7.78
C VAL A 187 7.79 -5.65 -8.36
N THR A 188 7.24 -4.54 -8.84
CA THR A 188 8.05 -3.37 -9.13
C THR A 188 8.23 -2.53 -7.86
N PRO A 189 9.40 -1.92 -7.60
CA PRO A 189 9.74 -1.27 -6.32
C PRO A 189 9.06 0.10 -6.10
N ASP A 190 8.32 0.60 -7.08
CA ASP A 190 7.69 1.93 -7.05
C ASP A 190 6.58 2.09 -6.01
N SER A 191 6.15 1.00 -5.37
CA SER A 191 5.13 0.98 -4.34
C SER A 191 5.57 0.19 -3.10
N VAL A 192 6.01 0.90 -2.07
CA VAL A 192 6.38 0.31 -0.77
C VAL A 192 5.26 -0.54 -0.20
N SER A 193 4.01 -0.06 -0.27
CA SER A 193 2.86 -0.82 0.23
C SER A 193 2.68 -2.16 -0.49
N MET A 194 2.88 -2.20 -1.80
CA MET A 194 2.77 -3.43 -2.60
C MET A 194 3.89 -4.41 -2.26
N LEU A 195 5.13 -3.90 -2.10
CA LEU A 195 6.27 -4.69 -1.69
C LEU A 195 6.03 -5.35 -0.31
N TYR A 196 5.62 -4.57 0.70
CA TYR A 196 5.34 -5.13 2.03
C TYR A 196 4.16 -6.10 2.04
N VAL A 197 3.13 -5.86 1.23
CA VAL A 197 2.02 -6.79 1.08
C VAL A 197 2.52 -8.11 0.48
N ALA A 198 3.37 -8.07 -0.55
CA ALA A 198 4.00 -9.25 -1.12
C ALA A 198 4.87 -9.99 -0.10
N MET A 199 5.75 -9.29 0.61
CA MET A 199 6.61 -9.86 1.66
C MET A 199 5.84 -10.47 2.84
N THR A 200 4.59 -10.04 3.07
CA THR A 200 3.74 -10.60 4.12
C THR A 200 3.06 -11.90 3.69
N SER A 201 2.82 -12.09 2.39
CA SER A 201 1.99 -13.17 1.87
C SER A 201 2.73 -14.50 1.71
N ILE A 202 3.96 -14.48 1.23
CA ILE A 202 4.74 -15.69 0.88
C ILE A 202 6.24 -15.52 1.17
N TYR A 203 7.00 -16.61 1.01
CA TYR A 203 8.43 -16.64 1.30
C TYR A 203 9.33 -16.21 0.14
N ARG A 204 8.87 -16.31 -1.13
CA ARG A 204 9.66 -15.94 -2.31
C ARG A 204 9.08 -14.67 -2.92
N VAL A 205 9.81 -13.58 -2.76
CA VAL A 205 9.47 -12.29 -3.36
C VAL A 205 10.66 -11.80 -4.17
N GLY A 206 10.45 -11.61 -5.46
CA GLY A 206 11.41 -10.97 -6.36
C GLY A 206 11.01 -9.51 -6.62
N VAL A 207 12.00 -8.69 -6.93
CA VAL A 207 11.81 -7.27 -7.22
C VAL A 207 12.44 -6.94 -8.57
N PHE A 208 11.67 -6.30 -9.45
CA PHE A 208 12.20 -5.80 -10.72
C PHE A 208 13.12 -4.61 -10.47
N GLY A 209 14.23 -4.54 -11.19
CA GLY A 209 15.14 -3.39 -11.13
C GLY A 209 14.50 -2.14 -11.72
N LEU A 210 14.56 -1.02 -11.02
CA LEU A 210 14.21 0.32 -11.50
C LEU A 210 15.20 1.33 -10.95
N ASP A 211 15.56 2.32 -11.77
CA ASP A 211 16.43 3.41 -11.34
C ASP A 211 15.72 4.31 -10.32
N SER A 212 16.34 4.50 -9.16
CA SER A 212 15.88 5.49 -8.18
C SER A 212 16.11 6.91 -8.71
N LYS A 213 15.14 7.80 -8.51
CA LYS A 213 15.27 9.23 -8.83
C LYS A 213 16.15 9.99 -7.83
N ASP A 214 16.16 9.54 -6.59
CA ASP A 214 16.94 10.11 -5.49
C ASP A 214 17.71 8.98 -4.77
N ASN A 215 19.04 9.13 -4.69
CA ASN A 215 19.90 8.22 -3.94
C ASN A 215 19.59 8.15 -2.42
N ASP A 216 18.80 9.07 -1.91
CA ASP A 216 18.37 9.16 -0.50
C ASP A 216 16.87 8.92 -0.31
N SER A 217 16.21 8.34 -1.29
CA SER A 217 14.79 8.01 -1.23
C SER A 217 14.56 6.91 -0.18
N ARG A 218 13.63 7.16 0.75
CA ARG A 218 13.23 6.19 1.78
C ARG A 218 12.74 4.86 1.19
N VAL A 219 12.16 4.94 0.00
CA VAL A 219 11.64 3.79 -0.74
C VAL A 219 12.79 2.96 -1.33
N ALA A 220 13.84 3.61 -1.85
CA ALA A 220 15.00 2.92 -2.40
C ALA A 220 15.89 2.27 -1.32
N ALA A 221 15.81 2.73 -0.07
CA ALA A 221 16.55 2.15 1.06
C ALA A 221 15.87 0.89 1.63
N GLU A 222 14.66 0.57 1.21
CA GLU A 222 13.85 -0.58 1.71
C GLU A 222 13.85 -1.76 0.71
N VAL A 223 14.38 -1.56 -0.50
CA VAL A 223 14.49 -2.54 -1.59
C VAL A 223 15.95 -2.95 -1.79
#